data_a2501162202600c844e3dd7db05c4dae
#
_entry.id   a2501162202600c844e3dd7db05c4dae
#
_cell.length_a   1.000
_cell.length_b   1.000
_cell.length_c   1.000
_cell.angle_alpha   90.00
_cell.angle_beta   90.00
_cell.angle_gamma   90.00
#
_symmetry.space_group_name_H-M   'P 1'
#
loop_
_entity.id
_entity.type
_entity.pdbx_description
1 polymer ?
#
loop_
_entity_poly.entity_id
_entity_poly.type
_entity_poly.pdbx_seq_one_letter_code
_entity_poly.pdbx_strand_id
1 'polypeptide(L)'
;DRHKAVCQFCDTDFVGTDGPGGGKFARADDLAAAVEQTWLSAVEADQQRYVVCTGGEPLLQLDEPAVQALQSKGFEVGVETNGTQVPPDGLDWICMSPKAGTDLLLGHGNELKLVYPQPGAMPEQFENLEFQHFFLQPMDGPATAENTAAAVDFCLRNPRWRLSVQTHKVLGLA
;
A
#
# COMPACT_ATOMS: atom_id res chain seq x y z
N ASP A 1 10.96 5.91 12.24
CA ASP A 1 10.88 7.20 12.94
C ASP A 1 9.95 8.13 12.15
N ARG A 2 8.76 8.40 12.70
CA ARG A 2 7.69 9.20 12.04
C ARG A 2 8.18 10.62 11.66
N HIS A 3 9.09 11.20 12.44
CA HIS A 3 9.63 12.53 12.16
C HIS A 3 10.57 12.55 10.94
N LYS A 4 11.06 11.39 10.51
CA LYS A 4 11.90 11.23 9.32
C LYS A 4 11.12 10.68 8.13
N ALA A 5 9.83 10.38 8.30
CA ALA A 5 9.01 9.90 7.22
C ALA A 5 8.84 11.00 6.15
N VAL A 6 9.03 10.65 4.90
CA VAL A 6 8.83 11.55 3.75
C VAL A 6 7.37 12.02 3.69
N CYS A 7 6.47 11.18 4.16
CA CYS A 7 5.03 11.38 4.14
C CYS A 7 4.54 11.99 5.46
N GLN A 8 4.37 13.31 5.53
CA GLN A 8 3.88 14.01 6.74
C GLN A 8 2.36 13.86 6.93
N PHE A 9 1.62 13.46 5.90
CA PHE A 9 0.17 13.20 5.92
C PHE A 9 -0.17 11.72 6.17
N CYS A 10 0.82 10.90 6.60
CA CYS A 10 0.61 9.48 6.86
C CYS A 10 -0.31 9.29 8.07
N ASP A 11 -1.40 8.55 7.89
CA ASP A 11 -2.37 8.17 8.90
C ASP A 11 -2.12 6.76 9.49
N THR A 12 -1.16 6.02 8.94
CA THR A 12 -0.79 4.70 9.44
C THR A 12 0.09 4.80 10.68
N ASP A 13 -0.25 4.08 11.74
CA ASP A 13 0.64 3.88 12.88
C ASP A 13 1.57 2.69 12.62
N PHE A 14 2.81 3.01 12.21
CA PHE A 14 3.83 2.02 11.86
C PHE A 14 4.99 1.98 12.87
N VAL A 15 4.83 2.60 14.03
CA VAL A 15 5.89 2.68 15.04
C VAL A 15 5.71 1.60 16.09
N GLY A 16 6.75 0.80 16.27
CA GLY A 16 6.75 -0.29 17.25
C GLY A 16 6.46 -1.66 16.64
N THR A 17 6.50 -2.67 17.48
CA THR A 17 6.25 -4.07 17.13
C THR A 17 5.41 -4.78 18.18
N ASP A 18 4.76 -4.02 19.06
CA ASP A 18 4.05 -4.47 20.27
C ASP A 18 2.53 -4.27 20.17
N GLY A 19 2.01 -3.91 18.99
CA GLY A 19 0.58 -3.88 18.71
C GLY A 19 -0.06 -5.28 18.74
N PRO A 20 -1.40 -5.37 18.73
CA PRO A 20 -2.11 -6.66 18.67
C PRO A 20 -1.64 -7.50 17.47
N GLY A 21 -1.16 -8.72 17.73
CA GLY A 21 -0.57 -9.60 16.72
C GLY A 21 0.83 -9.18 16.22
N GLY A 22 1.38 -8.10 16.76
CA GLY A 22 2.72 -7.60 16.42
C GLY A 22 3.83 -8.53 16.93
N GLY A 23 5.02 -8.41 16.32
CA GLY A 23 6.17 -9.21 16.70
C GLY A 23 7.40 -8.93 15.85
N LYS A 24 8.49 -9.58 16.23
CA LYS A 24 9.72 -9.64 15.43
C LYS A 24 9.93 -11.09 15.00
N PHE A 25 9.97 -11.32 13.71
CA PHE A 25 10.15 -12.64 13.13
C PHE A 25 11.56 -12.72 12.53
N ALA A 26 12.38 -13.63 13.06
CA ALA A 26 13.75 -13.82 12.58
C ALA A 26 13.81 -14.70 11.32
N ARG A 27 12.74 -15.41 11.02
CA ARG A 27 12.62 -16.32 9.87
C ARG A 27 11.34 -16.06 9.11
N ALA A 28 11.40 -16.19 7.80
CA ALA A 28 10.24 -16.07 6.92
C ALA A 28 9.11 -17.05 7.27
N ASP A 29 9.46 -18.30 7.60
CA ASP A 29 8.50 -19.33 8.00
C ASP A 29 7.72 -18.94 9.28
N ASP A 30 8.39 -18.31 10.25
CA ASP A 30 7.75 -17.89 11.50
C ASP A 30 6.74 -16.76 11.23
N LEU A 31 7.09 -15.82 10.36
CA LEU A 31 6.17 -14.78 9.89
C LEU A 31 4.96 -15.40 9.18
N ALA A 32 5.20 -16.28 8.20
CA ALA A 32 4.13 -16.93 7.45
C ALA A 32 3.19 -17.76 8.32
N ALA A 33 3.74 -18.44 9.33
CA ALA A 33 2.95 -19.21 10.31
C ALA A 33 2.07 -18.29 11.17
N ALA A 34 2.58 -17.13 11.61
CA ALA A 34 1.80 -16.15 12.37
C ALA A 34 0.67 -15.55 11.54
N VAL A 35 0.93 -15.21 10.27
CA VAL A 35 -0.09 -14.72 9.33
C VAL A 35 -1.16 -15.79 9.10
N GLU A 36 -0.77 -17.03 8.85
CA GLU A 36 -1.71 -18.16 8.68
C GLU A 36 -2.58 -18.36 9.93
N GLN A 37 -2.00 -18.32 11.11
CA GLN A 37 -2.75 -18.46 12.36
C GLN A 37 -3.77 -17.33 12.52
N THR A 38 -3.40 -16.11 12.21
CA THR A 38 -4.31 -14.96 12.22
C THR A 38 -5.48 -15.16 11.26
N TRP A 39 -5.18 -15.58 10.02
CA TRP A 39 -6.19 -15.88 9.01
C TRP A 39 -7.18 -16.95 9.49
N LEU A 40 -6.67 -18.09 9.95
CA LEU A 40 -7.49 -19.22 10.40
C LEU A 40 -8.34 -18.92 11.65
N SER A 41 -7.98 -17.91 12.44
CA SER A 41 -8.77 -17.45 13.58
C SER A 41 -9.97 -16.59 13.17
N ALA A 42 -9.97 -16.03 11.97
CA ALA A 42 -10.95 -15.05 11.51
C ALA A 42 -11.80 -15.53 10.33
N VAL A 43 -11.31 -16.49 9.54
CA VAL A 43 -11.91 -16.88 8.26
C VAL A 43 -12.03 -18.40 8.16
N GLU A 44 -13.11 -18.90 7.56
CA GLU A 44 -13.28 -20.33 7.24
C GLU A 44 -12.25 -20.80 6.21
N ALA A 45 -11.86 -22.09 6.29
CA ALA A 45 -10.67 -22.64 5.63
C ALA A 45 -10.63 -22.53 4.10
N ASP A 46 -11.77 -22.50 3.43
CA ASP A 46 -11.88 -22.58 1.95
C ASP A 46 -11.91 -21.21 1.24
N GLN A 47 -11.55 -20.14 1.92
CA GLN A 47 -11.52 -18.81 1.31
C GLN A 47 -10.18 -18.53 0.63
N GLN A 48 -10.23 -17.75 -0.47
CA GLN A 48 -9.03 -17.25 -1.13
C GLN A 48 -8.20 -16.41 -0.14
N ARG A 49 -6.96 -16.82 0.05
CA ARG A 49 -6.05 -16.17 1.00
C ARG A 49 -5.33 -15.03 0.31
N TYR A 50 -5.43 -13.84 0.88
CA TYR A 50 -4.73 -12.66 0.40
C TYR A 50 -4.09 -11.91 1.56
N VAL A 51 -2.83 -11.53 1.43
CA VAL A 51 -2.11 -10.73 2.41
C VAL A 51 -1.52 -9.49 1.76
N VAL A 52 -1.70 -8.33 2.39
CA VAL A 52 -1.10 -7.07 1.96
C VAL A 52 0.04 -6.70 2.90
N CYS A 53 1.25 -6.64 2.36
CA CYS A 53 2.42 -6.13 3.05
C CYS A 53 2.43 -4.60 2.94
N THR A 54 2.26 -3.92 4.05
CA THR A 54 2.18 -2.46 4.14
C THR A 54 2.90 -1.96 5.40
N GLY A 55 2.76 -0.69 5.75
CA GLY A 55 3.33 -0.12 6.97
C GLY A 55 4.07 1.18 6.70
N GLY A 56 5.30 1.34 7.17
CA GLY A 56 6.17 2.46 6.79
C GLY A 56 6.58 2.32 5.31
N GLU A 57 7.69 1.63 5.05
CA GLU A 57 8.03 1.13 3.71
C GLU A 57 8.31 -0.37 3.83
N PRO A 58 7.38 -1.24 3.35
CA PRO A 58 7.50 -2.66 3.55
C PRO A 58 8.70 -3.28 2.83
N LEU A 59 9.10 -2.73 1.68
CA LEU A 59 10.22 -3.25 0.89
C LEU A 59 11.60 -3.07 1.54
N LEU A 60 11.68 -2.38 2.68
CA LEU A 60 12.88 -2.38 3.52
C LEU A 60 13.07 -3.70 4.28
N GLN A 61 12.03 -4.53 4.37
CA GLN A 61 12.01 -5.77 5.16
C GLN A 61 11.49 -6.97 4.38
N LEU A 62 10.59 -6.76 3.42
CA LEU A 62 9.99 -7.81 2.61
C LEU A 62 11.02 -8.29 1.57
N ASP A 63 11.46 -9.53 1.73
CA ASP A 63 12.38 -10.21 0.82
C ASP A 63 11.72 -11.40 0.11
N GLU A 64 12.40 -11.96 -0.87
CA GLU A 64 11.91 -13.11 -1.63
C GLU A 64 11.59 -14.34 -0.74
N PRO A 65 12.42 -14.71 0.27
CA PRO A 65 12.07 -15.76 1.21
C PRO A 65 10.75 -15.53 1.94
N ALA A 66 10.45 -14.30 2.34
CA ALA A 66 9.18 -13.96 3.01
C ALA A 66 7.98 -14.11 2.07
N VAL A 67 8.10 -13.66 0.81
CA VAL A 67 7.07 -13.86 -0.22
C VAL A 67 6.81 -15.34 -0.45
N GLN A 68 7.88 -16.15 -0.67
CA GLN A 68 7.78 -17.59 -0.89
C GLN A 68 7.15 -18.32 0.30
N ALA A 69 7.53 -17.96 1.53
CA ALA A 69 6.96 -18.56 2.74
C ALA A 69 5.44 -18.28 2.86
N LEU A 70 4.99 -17.06 2.57
CA LEU A 70 3.56 -16.70 2.55
C LEU A 70 2.81 -17.47 1.44
N GLN A 71 3.39 -17.54 0.24
CA GLN A 71 2.82 -18.30 -0.88
C GLN A 71 2.76 -19.81 -0.60
N SER A 72 3.73 -20.37 0.13
CA SER A 72 3.69 -21.78 0.56
C SER A 72 2.52 -22.11 1.48
N LYS A 73 1.94 -21.07 2.15
CA LYS A 73 0.72 -21.15 2.94
C LYS A 73 -0.55 -20.86 2.14
N GLY A 74 -0.43 -20.71 0.82
CA GLY A 74 -1.54 -20.45 -0.09
C GLY A 74 -2.00 -19.01 -0.15
N PHE A 75 -1.21 -18.05 0.33
CA PHE A 75 -1.54 -16.63 0.20
C PHE A 75 -1.11 -16.08 -1.15
N GLU A 76 -1.97 -15.29 -1.79
CA GLU A 76 -1.55 -14.26 -2.73
C GLU A 76 -0.95 -13.10 -1.94
N VAL A 77 0.19 -12.57 -2.41
CA VAL A 77 0.95 -11.56 -1.69
C VAL A 77 0.93 -10.23 -2.46
N GLY A 78 0.24 -9.25 -1.89
CA GLY A 78 0.27 -7.88 -2.36
C GLY A 78 1.21 -6.99 -1.54
N VAL A 79 1.70 -5.91 -2.15
CA VAL A 79 2.49 -4.90 -1.46
C VAL A 79 1.94 -3.50 -1.73
N GLU A 80 1.90 -2.66 -0.69
CA GLU A 80 1.70 -1.21 -0.81
C GLU A 80 3.01 -0.49 -0.47
N THR A 81 3.67 0.10 -1.47
CA THR A 81 4.99 0.73 -1.34
C THR A 81 4.98 2.18 -1.80
N ASN A 82 5.94 2.97 -1.34
CA ASN A 82 6.16 4.32 -1.86
C ASN A 82 7.00 4.35 -3.15
N GLY A 83 7.51 3.20 -3.61
CA GLY A 83 8.27 3.05 -4.86
C GLY A 83 9.76 3.41 -4.76
N THR A 84 10.28 3.66 -3.57
CA THR A 84 11.70 4.01 -3.36
C THR A 84 12.62 2.79 -3.24
N GLN A 85 12.07 1.59 -3.27
CA GLN A 85 12.80 0.33 -3.20
C GLN A 85 12.41 -0.57 -4.37
N VAL A 86 13.31 -1.45 -4.76
CA VAL A 86 13.04 -2.49 -5.76
C VAL A 86 12.31 -3.64 -5.06
N PRO A 87 11.13 -4.06 -5.55
CA PRO A 87 10.41 -5.17 -4.96
C PRO A 87 11.12 -6.51 -5.21
N PRO A 88 11.00 -7.49 -4.30
CA PRO A 88 11.42 -8.85 -4.57
C PRO A 88 10.57 -9.51 -5.65
N ASP A 89 11.10 -10.54 -6.27
CA ASP A 89 10.36 -11.36 -7.22
C ASP A 89 9.21 -12.12 -6.54
N GLY A 90 8.19 -12.46 -7.33
CA GLY A 90 7.09 -13.33 -6.90
C GLY A 90 5.89 -12.62 -6.28
N LEU A 91 5.87 -11.30 -6.17
CA LEU A 91 4.67 -10.58 -5.71
C LEU A 91 3.52 -10.71 -6.72
N ASP A 92 2.33 -10.98 -6.20
CA ASP A 92 1.10 -11.14 -7.01
C ASP A 92 0.47 -9.78 -7.34
N TRP A 93 0.62 -8.80 -6.45
CA TRP A 93 0.10 -7.44 -6.65
C TRP A 93 1.07 -6.38 -6.13
N ILE A 94 1.38 -5.41 -6.98
CA ILE A 94 2.20 -4.26 -6.61
C ILE A 94 1.36 -2.99 -6.73
N CYS A 95 1.09 -2.36 -5.59
CA CYS A 95 0.49 -1.03 -5.50
C CYS A 95 1.57 -0.02 -5.11
N MET A 96 1.87 0.93 -5.98
CA MET A 96 2.78 2.03 -5.70
C MET A 96 2.01 3.30 -5.34
N SER A 97 2.37 3.91 -4.22
CA SER A 97 1.85 5.22 -3.79
C SER A 97 3.00 6.24 -3.71
N PRO A 98 3.34 6.91 -4.82
CA PRO A 98 4.51 7.80 -4.87
C PRO A 98 4.36 9.00 -3.94
N LYS A 99 5.49 9.46 -3.41
CA LYS A 99 5.55 10.61 -2.51
C LYS A 99 6.38 11.73 -3.13
N ALA A 100 5.95 12.97 -2.91
CA ALA A 100 6.68 14.14 -3.37
C ALA A 100 8.11 14.16 -2.81
N GLY A 101 9.07 14.50 -3.66
CA GLY A 101 10.48 14.64 -3.27
C GLY A 101 11.22 13.32 -3.05
N THR A 102 10.69 12.19 -3.54
CA THR A 102 11.39 10.91 -3.51
C THR A 102 11.87 10.49 -4.89
N ASP A 103 13.02 9.81 -4.93
CA ASP A 103 13.51 9.16 -6.13
C ASP A 103 12.82 7.80 -6.26
N LEU A 104 12.09 7.60 -7.36
CA LEU A 104 11.41 6.34 -7.64
C LEU A 104 12.36 5.35 -8.29
N LEU A 105 12.42 4.13 -7.75
CA LEU A 105 13.10 2.98 -8.34
C LEU A 105 12.12 2.03 -9.03
N LEU A 106 10.83 2.11 -8.65
CA LEU A 106 9.77 1.28 -9.21
C LEU A 106 9.02 2.03 -10.30
N GLY A 107 9.07 1.52 -11.53
CA GLY A 107 8.42 2.13 -12.69
C GLY A 107 7.26 1.33 -13.28
N HIS A 108 6.93 0.15 -12.73
CA HIS A 108 5.90 -0.74 -13.24
C HIS A 108 5.19 -1.48 -12.11
N GLY A 109 3.98 -1.97 -12.37
CA GLY A 109 3.20 -2.71 -11.39
C GLY A 109 1.71 -2.80 -11.76
N ASN A 110 0.91 -3.22 -10.81
CA ASN A 110 -0.53 -3.38 -11.03
C ASN A 110 -1.28 -2.05 -10.80
N GLU A 111 -0.94 -1.34 -9.73
CA GLU A 111 -1.68 -0.15 -9.30
C GLU A 111 -0.74 1.00 -8.94
N LEU A 112 -1.02 2.18 -9.49
CA LEU A 112 -0.45 3.44 -9.02
C LEU A 112 -1.57 4.22 -8.32
N LYS A 113 -1.42 4.44 -7.00
CA LYS A 113 -2.38 5.13 -6.15
C LYS A 113 -1.78 6.42 -5.60
N LEU A 114 -2.11 7.54 -6.21
CA LEU A 114 -1.58 8.85 -5.84
C LEU A 114 -2.50 9.56 -4.86
N VAL A 115 -1.97 9.96 -3.70
CA VAL A 115 -2.68 10.86 -2.79
C VAL A 115 -2.77 12.25 -3.43
N TYR A 116 -3.99 12.82 -3.48
CA TYR A 116 -4.25 14.04 -4.24
C TYR A 116 -5.12 15.03 -3.46
N PRO A 117 -4.84 16.34 -3.55
CA PRO A 117 -3.66 16.94 -4.18
C PRO A 117 -2.39 16.72 -3.35
N GLN A 118 -1.26 16.52 -4.01
CA GLN A 118 0.04 16.40 -3.35
C GLN A 118 1.03 17.33 -4.07
N PRO A 119 1.33 18.53 -3.52
CA PRO A 119 2.29 19.43 -4.14
C PRO A 119 3.64 18.75 -4.36
N GLY A 120 4.14 18.84 -5.60
CA GLY A 120 5.39 18.17 -6.00
C GLY A 120 5.23 16.70 -6.44
N ALA A 121 4.02 16.15 -6.39
CA ALA A 121 3.69 14.84 -6.96
C ALA A 121 2.33 14.93 -7.65
N MET A 122 2.33 15.48 -8.87
CA MET A 122 1.12 15.67 -9.67
C MET A 122 0.91 14.48 -10.62
N PRO A 123 -0.34 14.12 -10.96
CA PRO A 123 -0.66 12.95 -11.77
C PRO A 123 0.12 12.84 -13.08
N GLU A 124 0.33 13.98 -13.76
CA GLU A 124 1.01 14.06 -15.06
C GLU A 124 2.46 13.55 -15.01
N GLN A 125 3.09 13.58 -13.84
CA GLN A 125 4.46 13.09 -13.64
C GLN A 125 4.56 11.57 -13.73
N PHE A 126 3.45 10.87 -13.54
CA PHE A 126 3.40 9.40 -13.42
C PHE A 126 2.71 8.72 -14.59
N GLU A 127 2.14 9.46 -15.53
CA GLU A 127 1.36 8.90 -16.64
C GLU A 127 2.17 8.02 -17.61
N ASN A 128 3.49 8.21 -17.65
CA ASN A 128 4.38 7.41 -18.51
C ASN A 128 4.89 6.12 -17.81
N LEU A 129 4.51 5.89 -16.56
CA LEU A 129 4.88 4.66 -15.85
C LEU A 129 4.01 3.48 -16.31
N GLU A 130 4.56 2.28 -16.21
CA GLU A 130 3.96 1.04 -16.71
C GLU A 130 3.07 0.38 -15.64
N PHE A 131 1.98 1.07 -15.25
CA PHE A 131 0.98 0.55 -14.35
C PHE A 131 -0.32 0.21 -15.08
N GLN A 132 -0.99 -0.87 -14.64
CA GLN A 132 -2.27 -1.31 -15.22
C GLN A 132 -3.41 -0.38 -14.80
N HIS A 133 -3.38 0.10 -13.57
CA HIS A 133 -4.42 0.93 -12.98
C HIS A 133 -3.84 2.19 -12.36
N PHE A 134 -4.55 3.31 -12.53
CA PHE A 134 -4.19 4.60 -11.96
C PHE A 134 -5.33 5.12 -11.09
N PHE A 135 -5.02 5.43 -9.82
CA PHE A 135 -6.00 5.93 -8.86
C PHE A 135 -5.55 7.24 -8.22
N LEU A 136 -6.52 8.15 -8.05
CA LEU A 136 -6.39 9.31 -7.17
C LEU A 136 -7.13 9.05 -5.88
N GLN A 137 -6.42 9.12 -4.77
CA GLN A 137 -6.99 9.05 -3.43
C GLN A 137 -7.01 10.45 -2.82
N PRO A 138 -8.18 11.05 -2.54
CA PRO A 138 -8.24 12.35 -1.88
C PRO A 138 -7.41 12.36 -0.59
N MET A 139 -6.57 13.37 -0.44
CA MET A 139 -5.81 13.55 0.80
C MET A 139 -6.78 13.81 1.95
N ASP A 140 -6.68 12.99 2.98
CA ASP A 140 -7.48 13.13 4.19
C ASP A 140 -7.01 14.31 5.07
N GLY A 141 -7.91 14.83 5.88
CA GLY A 141 -7.64 15.93 6.80
C GLY A 141 -8.69 17.03 6.74
N PRO A 142 -8.37 18.23 7.23
CA PRO A 142 -9.35 19.33 7.29
C PRO A 142 -9.96 19.74 5.94
N ALA A 143 -9.27 19.50 4.83
CA ALA A 143 -9.70 19.82 3.47
C ALA A 143 -10.21 18.60 2.69
N THR A 144 -10.64 17.52 3.34
CA THR A 144 -11.06 16.26 2.69
C THR A 144 -12.18 16.49 1.66
N ALA A 145 -13.14 17.34 1.95
CA ALA A 145 -14.25 17.61 1.03
C ALA A 145 -13.78 18.30 -0.26
N GLU A 146 -12.93 19.30 -0.14
CA GLU A 146 -12.33 20.03 -1.26
C GLU A 146 -11.39 19.12 -2.06
N ASN A 147 -10.57 18.32 -1.38
CA ASN A 147 -9.67 17.36 -2.01
C ASN A 147 -10.45 16.29 -2.78
N THR A 148 -11.57 15.82 -2.22
CA THR A 148 -12.45 14.87 -2.89
C THR A 148 -13.06 15.47 -4.15
N ALA A 149 -13.59 16.69 -4.06
CA ALA A 149 -14.14 17.38 -5.22
C ALA A 149 -13.08 17.58 -6.32
N ALA A 150 -11.86 17.96 -5.95
CA ALA A 150 -10.75 18.13 -6.88
C ALA A 150 -10.34 16.80 -7.54
N ALA A 151 -10.26 15.72 -6.78
CA ALA A 151 -9.93 14.40 -7.32
C ALA A 151 -11.01 13.88 -8.29
N VAL A 152 -12.28 14.05 -7.95
CA VAL A 152 -13.41 13.71 -8.83
C VAL A 152 -13.34 14.50 -10.13
N ASP A 153 -13.18 15.84 -10.04
CA ASP A 153 -13.09 16.72 -11.20
C ASP A 153 -11.88 16.34 -12.10
N PHE A 154 -10.75 16.00 -11.52
CA PHE A 154 -9.61 15.53 -12.28
C PHE A 154 -9.90 14.20 -13.00
N CYS A 155 -10.47 13.21 -12.31
CA CYS A 155 -10.80 11.91 -12.90
C CYS A 155 -11.81 12.03 -14.03
N LEU A 156 -12.81 12.91 -13.91
CA LEU A 156 -13.80 13.16 -14.96
C LEU A 156 -13.16 13.71 -16.25
N ARG A 157 -12.11 14.53 -16.11
CA ARG A 157 -11.38 15.08 -17.26
C ARG A 157 -10.27 14.16 -17.79
N ASN A 158 -9.83 13.21 -16.97
CA ASN A 158 -8.71 12.31 -17.27
C ASN A 158 -9.12 10.85 -17.01
N PRO A 159 -9.84 10.19 -17.92
CA PRO A 159 -10.50 8.89 -17.69
C PRO A 159 -9.54 7.71 -17.46
N ARG A 160 -8.24 7.90 -17.66
CA ARG A 160 -7.21 6.94 -17.23
C ARG A 160 -7.15 6.81 -15.70
N TRP A 161 -7.40 7.91 -15.00
CA TRP A 161 -7.42 7.99 -13.56
C TRP A 161 -8.81 7.67 -12.99
N ARG A 162 -8.84 6.90 -11.93
CA ARG A 162 -10.06 6.52 -11.20
C ARG A 162 -10.00 7.06 -9.79
N LEU A 163 -11.15 7.36 -9.22
CA LEU A 163 -11.23 7.76 -7.82
C LEU A 163 -11.02 6.52 -6.92
N SER A 164 -10.13 6.64 -5.94
CA SER A 164 -10.00 5.72 -4.80
C SER A 164 -10.48 6.43 -3.55
N VAL A 165 -11.30 5.77 -2.75
CA VAL A 165 -11.75 6.30 -1.47
C VAL A 165 -11.27 5.39 -0.33
N GLN A 166 -10.96 5.98 0.82
CA GLN A 166 -10.65 5.24 2.04
C GLN A 166 -11.95 4.69 2.62
N THR A 167 -12.41 3.57 2.07
CA THR A 167 -13.73 2.98 2.38
C THR A 167 -13.90 2.69 3.87
N HIS A 168 -12.83 2.27 4.56
CA HIS A 168 -12.84 2.05 6.00
C HIS A 168 -13.25 3.32 6.77
N LYS A 169 -12.73 4.49 6.38
CA LYS A 169 -13.10 5.78 7.01
C LYS A 169 -14.55 6.17 6.72
N VAL A 170 -15.01 5.92 5.48
CA VAL A 170 -16.41 6.20 5.09
C VAL A 170 -17.39 5.31 5.90
N LEU A 171 -17.00 4.06 6.15
CA LEU A 171 -17.80 3.10 6.91
C LEU A 171 -17.59 3.17 8.43
N GLY A 172 -16.65 4.00 8.91
CA GLY A 172 -16.31 4.08 10.33
C GLY A 172 -15.65 2.81 10.87
N LEU A 173 -14.94 2.06 10.02
CA LEU A 173 -14.17 0.89 10.43
C LEU A 173 -12.79 1.32 10.91
N ALA A 174 -12.30 0.66 11.96
CA ALA A 174 -10.97 0.91 12.53
C ALA A 174 -9.88 0.25 11.69
#